data_0e3e0618ec0e16bde74dc2e89447d316
#
_entry.id   0e3e0618ec0e16bde74dc2e89447d316
#
_cell.length_a   1.000
_cell.length_b   1.000
_cell.length_c   1.000
_cell.angle_alpha   90.00
_cell.angle_beta   90.00
_cell.angle_gamma   90.00
#
_symmetry.space_group_name_H-M   'P 1'
#
loop_
_entity.id
_entity.type
_entity.pdbx_description
1 polymer ?
#
loop_
_entity_poly.entity_id
_entity_poly.type
_entity_poly.pdbx_seq_one_letter_code
_entity_poly.pdbx_strand_id
1 'polypeptide(L)'
;MDTNADDGLNNVGSKEITPILKEVTEDAIRGDEVIESLKVKADSEDITPEERKRNVKKLAGAISHSLRGRGEINVRCFGSASIGKGVKAIAIARSYIGVQNLQLDCSPAFITTMMGENELTGICFVTFASERQGKQDTKDSDIIGKCKSVLMVKADPKDISAEDRKINVKKLAGAIAHAIEEGKKTVVRCFGNATIGKASKAIAIARGYVAVRGFDLYCWPSFIVADMNGKERTGICFYVYSNESE
;
A
#
# COMPACT_ATOMS: atom_id res chain seq x y z
N MET A 1 -27.66 2.25 -61.09
CA MET A 1 -27.07 0.94 -60.74
C MET A 1 -26.19 1.16 -59.56
N ASP A 2 -26.72 0.71 -58.48
CA ASP A 2 -26.22 0.79 -57.15
C ASP A 2 -24.95 -0.03 -56.96
N THR A 3 -24.04 0.42 -56.10
CA THR A 3 -23.38 -0.43 -55.13
C THR A 3 -22.86 0.42 -53.98
N ASN A 4 -23.57 0.34 -52.84
CA ASN A 4 -23.11 0.68 -51.52
C ASN A 4 -21.94 -0.22 -51.15
N ALA A 5 -20.85 0.35 -50.65
CA ALA A 5 -19.86 -0.32 -49.85
C ALA A 5 -19.90 0.27 -48.43
N ASP A 6 -20.45 -0.52 -47.54
CA ASP A 6 -20.59 -0.30 -46.11
C ASP A 6 -19.25 -0.62 -45.45
N ASP A 7 -18.50 0.41 -45.06
CA ASP A 7 -17.28 0.25 -44.25
C ASP A 7 -17.66 0.20 -42.78
N GLY A 8 -17.95 -1.02 -42.34
CA GLY A 8 -18.12 -1.34 -40.92
C GLY A 8 -16.83 -1.15 -40.14
N LEU A 9 -16.62 0.04 -39.58
CA LEU A 9 -15.64 0.30 -38.55
C LEU A 9 -16.01 -0.48 -37.28
N ASN A 10 -15.37 -1.62 -37.12
CA ASN A 10 -15.41 -2.41 -35.89
C ASN A 10 -14.94 -1.55 -34.70
N ASN A 11 -15.91 -1.10 -33.95
CA ASN A 11 -15.72 -0.54 -32.62
C ASN A 11 -15.27 -1.65 -31.67
N VAL A 12 -13.96 -1.87 -31.60
CA VAL A 12 -13.35 -2.73 -30.59
C VAL A 12 -13.48 -1.99 -29.28
N GLY A 13 -14.59 -2.27 -28.58
CA GLY A 13 -14.80 -1.80 -27.22
C GLY A 13 -13.59 -2.16 -26.38
N SER A 14 -12.91 -1.14 -25.87
CA SER A 14 -11.91 -1.25 -24.82
C SER A 14 -12.59 -1.86 -23.61
N LYS A 15 -12.51 -3.18 -23.48
CA LYS A 15 -12.83 -3.85 -22.22
C LYS A 15 -11.92 -3.26 -21.18
N GLU A 16 -12.47 -2.46 -20.27
CA GLU A 16 -11.80 -2.08 -19.03
C GLU A 16 -11.38 -3.37 -18.33
N ILE A 17 -10.07 -3.63 -18.37
CA ILE A 17 -9.47 -4.65 -17.51
C ILE A 17 -9.42 -4.04 -16.12
N THR A 18 -10.56 -4.05 -15.45
CA THR A 18 -10.59 -3.91 -14.00
C THR A 18 -10.02 -5.22 -13.48
N PRO A 19 -8.88 -5.24 -12.78
CA PRO A 19 -8.42 -6.47 -12.15
C PRO A 19 -9.52 -6.91 -11.20
N ILE A 20 -10.18 -8.01 -11.51
CA ILE A 20 -11.13 -8.67 -10.62
C ILE A 20 -10.29 -9.19 -9.45
N LEU A 21 -10.08 -8.32 -8.47
CA LEU A 21 -9.64 -8.76 -7.16
C LEU A 21 -10.77 -9.60 -6.60
N LYS A 22 -10.58 -10.93 -6.63
CA LYS A 22 -11.47 -11.84 -5.94
C LYS A 22 -11.77 -11.28 -4.56
N GLU A 23 -13.04 -11.20 -4.21
CA GLU A 23 -13.49 -10.92 -2.86
C GLU A 23 -12.61 -11.66 -1.87
N VAL A 24 -11.86 -10.91 -1.09
CA VAL A 24 -11.27 -11.46 0.13
C VAL A 24 -12.45 -11.48 1.12
N THR A 25 -13.24 -12.54 1.05
CA THR A 25 -14.24 -12.85 2.07
C THR A 25 -13.57 -12.88 3.44
N GLU A 26 -14.33 -12.80 4.52
CA GLU A 26 -13.78 -12.81 5.90
C GLU A 26 -12.88 -14.03 6.18
N ASP A 27 -13.00 -15.06 5.34
CA ASP A 27 -12.25 -16.30 5.32
C ASP A 27 -11.44 -16.43 4.02
N ALA A 28 -10.36 -15.67 3.87
CA ALA A 28 -9.40 -15.96 2.82
C ALA A 28 -8.60 -17.21 3.20
N ILE A 29 -9.13 -18.35 2.79
CA ILE A 29 -8.53 -19.68 3.00
C ILE A 29 -7.39 -19.83 1.98
N ARG A 30 -6.17 -19.81 2.46
CA ARG A 30 -5.03 -20.40 1.76
C ARG A 30 -4.78 -21.76 2.41
N GLY A 31 -5.37 -22.83 1.87
CA GLY A 31 -5.37 -24.11 2.56
C GLY A 31 -6.17 -24.07 3.86
N ASP A 32 -5.97 -24.98 4.77
CA ASP A 32 -6.69 -25.11 6.05
C ASP A 32 -6.29 -24.08 7.12
N GLU A 33 -5.46 -23.06 6.82
CA GLU A 33 -5.05 -22.02 7.75
C GLU A 33 -5.76 -20.68 7.48
N VAL A 34 -6.57 -20.25 8.46
CA VAL A 34 -7.21 -18.93 8.48
C VAL A 34 -6.18 -17.88 8.84
N ILE A 35 -5.84 -16.98 7.89
CA ILE A 35 -4.95 -15.86 8.16
C ILE A 35 -5.64 -14.87 9.11
N GLU A 36 -4.98 -14.56 10.22
CA GLU A 36 -5.48 -13.57 11.17
C GLU A 36 -5.68 -12.20 10.53
N SER A 37 -6.78 -11.53 10.86
CA SER A 37 -7.13 -10.24 10.29
C SER A 37 -7.41 -9.19 11.36
N LEU A 38 -6.73 -8.04 11.28
CA LEU A 38 -6.94 -6.88 12.13
C LEU A 38 -7.68 -5.77 11.35
N LYS A 39 -8.89 -5.44 11.78
CA LYS A 39 -9.63 -4.29 11.24
C LYS A 39 -9.20 -3.01 11.95
N VAL A 40 -8.57 -2.09 11.21
CA VAL A 40 -8.12 -0.80 11.73
C VAL A 40 -9.25 0.20 11.73
N LYS A 41 -9.65 0.66 12.92
CA LYS A 41 -10.62 1.75 13.09
C LYS A 41 -9.89 3.10 13.08
N ALA A 42 -10.46 4.09 12.41
CA ALA A 42 -10.04 5.48 12.55
C ALA A 42 -10.21 5.91 14.02
N ASP A 43 -9.33 6.78 14.47
CA ASP A 43 -9.49 7.40 15.80
C ASP A 43 -10.60 8.46 15.73
N SER A 44 -11.32 8.67 16.84
CA SER A 44 -12.24 9.79 17.01
C SER A 44 -11.52 11.13 16.82
N GLU A 45 -12.25 12.14 16.37
CA GLU A 45 -11.69 13.50 16.21
C GLU A 45 -11.28 14.13 17.53
N ASP A 46 -11.97 13.76 18.63
CA ASP A 46 -11.84 14.34 19.96
C ASP A 46 -10.64 13.85 20.76
N ILE A 47 -9.93 12.80 20.31
CA ILE A 47 -8.80 12.26 21.06
C ILE A 47 -7.53 13.09 20.88
N THR A 48 -6.73 13.13 21.95
CA THR A 48 -5.47 13.88 21.99
C THR A 48 -4.41 13.29 21.03
N PRO A 49 -3.42 14.07 20.60
CA PRO A 49 -2.30 13.57 19.80
C PRO A 49 -1.54 12.42 20.51
N GLU A 50 -1.43 12.47 21.83
CA GLU A 50 -0.78 11.44 22.66
C GLU A 50 -1.56 10.13 22.63
N GLU A 51 -2.88 10.19 22.72
CA GLU A 51 -3.75 9.00 22.60
C GLU A 51 -3.68 8.40 21.21
N ARG A 52 -3.67 9.23 20.15
CA ARG A 52 -3.45 8.77 18.78
C ARG A 52 -2.13 8.01 18.64
N LYS A 53 -1.04 8.54 19.20
CA LYS A 53 0.26 7.85 19.23
C LYS A 53 0.18 6.52 19.98
N ARG A 54 -0.51 6.50 21.13
CA ARG A 54 -0.71 5.29 21.94
C ARG A 54 -1.49 4.23 21.15
N ASN A 55 -2.57 4.63 20.48
CA ASN A 55 -3.39 3.73 19.67
C ASN A 55 -2.61 3.12 18.50
N VAL A 56 -1.77 3.91 17.82
CA VAL A 56 -0.86 3.41 16.77
C VAL A 56 0.15 2.40 17.35
N LYS A 57 0.76 2.67 18.52
CA LYS A 57 1.69 1.74 19.18
C LYS A 57 1.00 0.45 19.63
N LYS A 58 -0.23 0.52 20.16
CA LYS A 58 -1.02 -0.68 20.51
C LYS A 58 -1.27 -1.55 19.28
N LEU A 59 -1.67 -0.94 18.17
CA LEU A 59 -1.87 -1.65 16.91
C LEU A 59 -0.58 -2.27 16.39
N ALA A 60 0.55 -1.55 16.48
CA ALA A 60 1.86 -2.07 16.10
C ALA A 60 2.27 -3.28 16.98
N GLY A 61 1.97 -3.23 18.28
CA GLY A 61 2.17 -4.35 19.20
C GLY A 61 1.37 -5.59 18.78
N ALA A 62 0.09 -5.42 18.42
CA ALA A 62 -0.75 -6.51 17.95
C ALA A 62 -0.21 -7.12 16.63
N ILE A 63 0.14 -6.27 15.64
CA ILE A 63 0.73 -6.73 14.37
C ILE A 63 2.02 -7.53 14.64
N SER A 64 2.94 -6.99 15.46
CA SER A 64 4.20 -7.68 15.73
C SER A 64 4.03 -8.97 16.51
N HIS A 65 3.02 -9.07 17.39
CA HIS A 65 2.69 -10.30 18.10
C HIS A 65 2.22 -11.39 17.13
N SER A 66 1.29 -11.09 16.25
CA SER A 66 0.80 -12.05 15.25
C SER A 66 1.90 -12.50 14.30
N LEU A 67 2.74 -11.56 13.83
CA LEU A 67 3.88 -11.90 12.95
C LEU A 67 4.89 -12.85 13.61
N ARG A 68 5.13 -12.70 14.91
CA ARG A 68 6.03 -13.62 15.65
C ARG A 68 5.43 -15.02 15.83
N GLY A 69 4.11 -15.10 15.99
CA GLY A 69 3.43 -16.37 16.23
C GLY A 69 3.09 -17.13 14.95
N ARG A 70 2.66 -16.42 13.93
CA ARG A 70 2.07 -17.00 12.70
C ARG A 70 2.83 -16.66 11.42
N GLY A 71 3.76 -15.72 11.45
CA GLY A 71 4.52 -15.28 10.27
C GLY A 71 3.78 -14.29 9.39
N GLU A 72 2.45 -14.22 9.44
CA GLU A 72 1.64 -13.34 8.60
C GLU A 72 0.39 -12.79 9.29
N ILE A 73 -0.13 -11.67 8.79
CA ILE A 73 -1.36 -11.04 9.26
C ILE A 73 -1.94 -10.09 8.21
N ASN A 74 -3.27 -10.04 8.10
CA ASN A 74 -4.00 -9.10 7.29
C ASN A 74 -4.36 -7.83 8.08
N VAL A 75 -3.90 -6.65 7.63
CA VAL A 75 -4.24 -5.36 8.23
C VAL A 75 -5.22 -4.61 7.34
N ARG A 76 -6.52 -4.67 7.70
CA ARG A 76 -7.64 -4.15 6.89
C ARG A 76 -8.00 -2.72 7.28
N CYS A 77 -7.93 -1.80 6.34
CA CYS A 77 -8.11 -0.36 6.55
C CYS A 77 -9.17 0.23 5.60
N PHE A 78 -10.14 0.93 6.14
CA PHE A 78 -11.19 1.60 5.37
C PHE A 78 -11.17 3.11 5.61
N GLY A 79 -10.93 3.88 4.54
CA GLY A 79 -10.78 5.33 4.59
C GLY A 79 -9.36 5.81 4.92
N SER A 80 -9.04 7.05 4.55
CA SER A 80 -7.66 7.59 4.61
C SER A 80 -7.08 7.66 6.03
N ALA A 81 -7.91 7.92 7.04
CA ALA A 81 -7.47 7.98 8.43
C ALA A 81 -7.03 6.61 8.95
N SER A 82 -7.82 5.55 8.69
CA SER A 82 -7.47 4.19 9.09
C SER A 82 -6.27 3.66 8.30
N ILE A 83 -6.17 3.94 6.99
CA ILE A 83 -5.00 3.60 6.19
C ILE A 83 -3.75 4.26 6.76
N GLY A 84 -3.79 5.56 7.04
CA GLY A 84 -2.67 6.28 7.66
C GLY A 84 -2.26 5.72 9.02
N LYS A 85 -3.23 5.31 9.85
CA LYS A 85 -2.99 4.67 11.15
C LYS A 85 -2.37 3.27 10.97
N GLY A 86 -2.92 2.45 10.07
CA GLY A 86 -2.43 1.11 9.77
C GLY A 86 -0.99 1.12 9.26
N VAL A 87 -0.68 1.97 8.29
CA VAL A 87 0.66 2.13 7.73
C VAL A 87 1.69 2.56 8.78
N LYS A 88 1.34 3.53 9.64
CA LYS A 88 2.21 3.94 10.76
C LYS A 88 2.44 2.80 11.76
N ALA A 89 1.41 2.01 12.04
CA ALA A 89 1.52 0.86 12.92
C ALA A 89 2.41 -0.23 12.30
N ILE A 90 2.30 -0.51 11.00
CA ILE A 90 3.17 -1.44 10.27
C ILE A 90 4.63 -0.96 10.33
N ALA A 91 4.89 0.34 10.12
CA ALA A 91 6.23 0.92 10.22
C ALA A 91 6.84 0.75 11.63
N ILE A 92 6.04 0.90 12.69
CA ILE A 92 6.50 0.66 14.07
C ILE A 92 6.68 -0.85 14.35
N ALA A 93 5.73 -1.68 13.90
CA ALA A 93 5.82 -3.15 14.07
C ALA A 93 7.10 -3.71 13.43
N ARG A 94 7.51 -3.15 12.29
CA ARG A 94 8.77 -3.48 11.63
C ARG A 94 9.98 -3.29 12.55
N SER A 95 10.01 -2.19 13.33
CA SER A 95 11.07 -1.98 14.33
C SER A 95 11.01 -3.03 15.44
N TYR A 96 9.79 -3.43 15.87
CA TYR A 96 9.62 -4.40 16.96
C TYR A 96 10.07 -5.82 16.60
N ILE A 97 9.88 -6.25 15.35
CA ILE A 97 10.34 -7.58 14.90
C ILE A 97 11.79 -7.55 14.42
N GLY A 98 12.30 -6.39 14.04
CA GLY A 98 13.67 -6.21 13.59
C GLY A 98 14.72 -6.61 14.62
N VAL A 99 14.42 -6.46 15.92
CA VAL A 99 15.29 -6.91 17.03
C VAL A 99 15.48 -8.44 17.07
N GLN A 100 14.63 -9.19 16.38
CA GLN A 100 14.70 -10.65 16.25
C GLN A 100 15.27 -11.09 14.90
N ASN A 101 15.95 -10.20 14.19
CA ASN A 101 16.47 -10.43 12.84
C ASN A 101 15.39 -10.75 11.79
N LEU A 102 14.16 -10.30 12.02
CA LEU A 102 13.07 -10.44 11.07
C LEU A 102 12.90 -9.15 10.26
N GLN A 103 12.54 -9.30 9.00
CA GLN A 103 12.08 -8.23 8.12
C GLN A 103 10.58 -8.32 7.98
N LEU A 104 9.91 -7.16 8.02
CA LEU A 104 8.49 -7.06 7.73
C LEU A 104 8.31 -6.47 6.34
N ASP A 105 7.55 -7.19 5.53
CA ASP A 105 7.10 -6.74 4.22
C ASP A 105 5.59 -6.80 4.13
N CYS A 106 5.02 -6.05 3.21
CA CYS A 106 3.59 -6.08 2.96
C CYS A 106 3.27 -5.92 1.48
N SER A 107 2.14 -6.50 1.08
CA SER A 107 1.53 -6.34 -0.23
C SER A 107 0.17 -5.67 -0.06
N PRO A 108 0.00 -4.39 -0.47
CA PRO A 108 -1.30 -3.75 -0.44
C PRO A 108 -2.22 -4.33 -1.51
N ALA A 109 -3.48 -4.59 -1.13
CA ALA A 109 -4.53 -5.03 -2.03
C ALA A 109 -5.84 -4.28 -1.72
N PHE A 110 -6.69 -4.12 -2.73
CA PHE A 110 -8.05 -3.62 -2.48
C PHE A 110 -8.89 -4.69 -1.82
N ILE A 111 -9.73 -4.29 -0.89
CA ILE A 111 -10.74 -5.13 -0.28
C ILE A 111 -12.07 -4.39 -0.28
N THR A 112 -13.15 -5.16 -0.34
CA THR A 112 -14.50 -4.66 -0.25
C THR A 112 -15.20 -5.29 0.94
N THR A 113 -16.04 -4.52 1.62
CA THR A 113 -16.91 -5.01 2.70
C THR A 113 -18.26 -4.31 2.62
N MET A 114 -19.30 -4.98 3.08
CA MET A 114 -20.62 -4.36 3.23
C MET A 114 -20.69 -3.61 4.55
N MET A 115 -21.23 -2.40 4.52
CA MET A 115 -21.55 -1.61 5.71
C MET A 115 -23.02 -1.17 5.62
N GLY A 116 -23.92 -1.99 6.18
CA GLY A 116 -25.34 -1.94 5.87
C GLY A 116 -25.59 -2.31 4.42
N GLU A 117 -26.30 -1.47 3.68
CA GLU A 117 -26.57 -1.65 2.24
C GLU A 117 -25.47 -1.08 1.32
N ASN A 118 -24.47 -0.40 1.88
CA ASN A 118 -23.43 0.25 1.11
C ASN A 118 -22.16 -0.61 1.04
N GLU A 119 -21.62 -0.71 -0.16
CA GLU A 119 -20.30 -1.30 -0.42
C GLU A 119 -19.19 -0.31 -0.06
N LEU A 120 -18.24 -0.74 0.75
CA LEU A 120 -17.11 0.07 1.17
C LEU A 120 -15.80 -0.56 0.72
N THR A 121 -15.08 0.15 -0.14
CA THR A 121 -13.75 -0.28 -0.60
C THR A 121 -12.65 0.25 0.33
N GLY A 122 -11.76 -0.62 0.74
CA GLY A 122 -10.59 -0.34 1.58
C GLY A 122 -9.30 -0.87 1.00
N ILE A 123 -8.24 -0.81 1.82
CA ILE A 123 -6.94 -1.42 1.55
C ILE A 123 -6.66 -2.46 2.63
N CYS A 124 -6.30 -3.65 2.22
CA CYS A 124 -5.70 -4.68 3.05
C CYS A 124 -4.20 -4.69 2.80
N PHE A 125 -3.41 -4.58 3.85
CA PHE A 125 -1.99 -4.87 3.80
C PHE A 125 -1.80 -6.32 4.24
N VAL A 126 -1.58 -7.21 3.28
CA VAL A 126 -1.11 -8.57 3.56
C VAL A 126 0.32 -8.43 4.05
N THR A 127 0.53 -8.64 5.34
CA THR A 127 1.78 -8.33 6.03
C THR A 127 2.41 -9.63 6.50
N PHE A 128 3.68 -9.82 6.22
CA PHE A 128 4.40 -11.03 6.57
C PHE A 128 5.81 -10.74 7.08
N ALA A 129 6.33 -11.66 7.87
CA ALA A 129 7.67 -11.62 8.40
C ALA A 129 8.53 -12.69 7.71
N SER A 130 9.75 -12.31 7.34
CA SER A 130 10.76 -13.21 6.81
C SER A 130 12.09 -13.01 7.52
N GLU A 131 13.00 -13.97 7.43
CA GLU A 131 14.35 -13.78 7.93
C GLU A 131 15.05 -12.68 7.15
N ARG A 132 15.73 -11.79 7.87
CA ARG A 132 16.47 -10.69 7.26
C ARG A 132 17.70 -11.23 6.57
N GLN A 133 17.74 -11.06 5.25
CA GLN A 133 18.94 -11.37 4.46
C GLN A 133 19.92 -10.18 4.52
N GLY A 134 21.15 -10.40 4.98
CA GLY A 134 22.22 -9.40 4.99
C GLY A 134 22.64 -8.90 6.38
N LYS A 135 23.52 -7.88 6.40
CA LYS A 135 24.07 -7.34 7.65
C LYS A 135 22.99 -6.68 8.50
N GLN A 136 22.93 -7.08 9.77
CA GLN A 136 21.96 -6.68 10.79
C GLN A 136 21.91 -5.15 11.05
N ASP A 137 22.98 -4.40 10.70
CA ASP A 137 23.16 -3.00 11.06
C ASP A 137 22.75 -1.99 9.96
N THR A 138 22.18 -2.43 8.84
CA THR A 138 21.79 -1.51 7.76
C THR A 138 20.54 -0.74 8.16
N LYS A 139 20.68 0.56 8.42
CA LYS A 139 19.57 1.44 8.76
C LYS A 139 18.66 1.65 7.53
N ASP A 140 17.37 1.81 7.77
CA ASP A 140 16.39 2.13 6.70
C ASP A 140 16.79 3.37 5.91
N SER A 141 17.37 4.40 6.59
CA SER A 141 17.90 5.61 5.95
C SER A 141 18.92 5.31 4.86
N ASP A 142 19.79 4.32 5.08
CA ASP A 142 20.86 3.98 4.17
C ASP A 142 20.34 3.21 2.94
N ILE A 143 19.34 2.37 3.17
CA ILE A 143 18.63 1.66 2.09
C ILE A 143 17.87 2.66 1.21
N ILE A 144 17.10 3.54 1.86
CA ILE A 144 16.29 4.58 1.21
C ILE A 144 17.17 5.58 0.46
N GLY A 145 18.30 5.98 1.05
CA GLY A 145 19.25 6.93 0.46
C GLY A 145 19.93 6.42 -0.81
N LYS A 146 20.06 5.11 -0.96
CA LYS A 146 20.66 4.46 -2.16
C LYS A 146 19.66 4.26 -3.31
N CYS A 147 18.37 4.52 -3.10
CA CYS A 147 17.37 4.34 -4.14
C CYS A 147 17.48 5.41 -5.23
N LYS A 148 17.59 4.96 -6.47
CA LYS A 148 17.68 5.84 -7.65
C LYS A 148 16.34 6.41 -8.08
N SER A 149 15.23 5.74 -7.74
CA SER A 149 13.87 6.17 -8.04
C SER A 149 13.20 6.70 -6.76
N VAL A 150 12.82 7.98 -6.77
CA VAL A 150 12.14 8.63 -5.65
C VAL A 150 10.92 9.38 -6.17
N LEU A 151 9.74 8.98 -5.70
CA LEU A 151 8.46 9.59 -6.06
C LEU A 151 7.90 10.35 -4.85
N MET A 152 7.60 11.64 -5.05
CA MET A 152 6.93 12.47 -4.02
C MET A 152 5.43 12.51 -4.28
N VAL A 153 4.64 12.05 -3.33
CA VAL A 153 3.17 12.07 -3.44
C VAL A 153 2.65 13.43 -3.00
N LYS A 154 2.04 14.14 -3.92
CA LYS A 154 1.33 15.40 -3.62
C LYS A 154 -0.12 15.11 -3.23
N ALA A 155 -0.61 15.84 -2.22
CA ALA A 155 -2.03 15.84 -1.91
C ALA A 155 -2.82 16.44 -3.09
N ASP A 156 -3.98 15.87 -3.35
CA ASP A 156 -4.88 16.44 -4.35
C ASP A 156 -5.55 17.70 -3.76
N PRO A 157 -5.86 18.73 -4.58
CA PRO A 157 -6.68 19.85 -4.18
C PRO A 157 -8.03 19.40 -3.60
N LYS A 158 -8.61 20.20 -2.71
CA LYS A 158 -9.88 19.83 -2.05
C LYS A 158 -11.05 19.74 -3.03
N ASP A 159 -11.04 20.59 -4.02
CA ASP A 159 -12.06 20.81 -5.06
C ASP A 159 -11.92 19.89 -6.29
N ILE A 160 -10.89 19.06 -6.33
CA ILE A 160 -10.66 18.14 -7.46
C ILE A 160 -11.78 17.08 -7.52
N SER A 161 -12.20 16.73 -8.72
CA SER A 161 -13.22 15.71 -8.96
C SER A 161 -12.79 14.31 -8.46
N ALA A 162 -13.76 13.45 -8.18
CA ALA A 162 -13.48 12.06 -7.81
C ALA A 162 -12.76 11.31 -8.93
N GLU A 163 -13.10 11.62 -10.19
CA GLU A 163 -12.47 11.00 -11.37
C GLU A 163 -11.01 11.43 -11.53
N ASP A 164 -10.72 12.72 -11.40
CA ASP A 164 -9.34 13.22 -11.45
C ASP A 164 -8.47 12.64 -10.33
N ARG A 165 -9.05 12.43 -9.12
CA ARG A 165 -8.36 11.72 -8.04
C ARG A 165 -7.98 10.29 -8.44
N LYS A 166 -8.89 9.57 -9.12
CA LYS A 166 -8.60 8.22 -9.64
C LYS A 166 -7.48 8.26 -10.69
N ILE A 167 -7.56 9.23 -11.62
CA ILE A 167 -6.52 9.44 -12.64
C ILE A 167 -5.16 9.71 -11.98
N ASN A 168 -5.10 10.56 -10.97
CA ASN A 168 -3.86 10.87 -10.25
C ASN A 168 -3.28 9.64 -9.52
N VAL A 169 -4.12 8.78 -8.98
CA VAL A 169 -3.69 7.51 -8.37
C VAL A 169 -3.14 6.56 -9.45
N LYS A 170 -3.83 6.43 -10.60
CA LYS A 170 -3.38 5.58 -11.73
C LYS A 170 -2.06 6.08 -12.32
N LYS A 171 -1.86 7.41 -12.45
CA LYS A 171 -0.57 7.99 -12.90
C LYS A 171 0.58 7.63 -11.96
N LEU A 172 0.36 7.72 -10.64
CA LEU A 172 1.35 7.32 -9.65
C LEU A 172 1.63 5.81 -9.73
N ALA A 173 0.59 4.98 -9.90
CA ALA A 173 0.72 3.54 -10.07
C ALA A 173 1.55 3.18 -11.32
N GLY A 174 1.30 3.85 -12.44
CA GLY A 174 2.09 3.69 -13.67
C GLY A 174 3.57 4.04 -13.47
N ALA A 175 3.86 5.12 -12.74
CA ALA A 175 5.24 5.51 -12.45
C ALA A 175 5.97 4.49 -11.55
N ILE A 176 5.25 3.90 -10.57
CA ILE A 176 5.79 2.83 -9.73
C ILE A 176 6.04 1.58 -10.58
N ALA A 177 5.06 1.14 -11.37
CA ALA A 177 5.16 -0.05 -12.22
C ALA A 177 6.34 0.07 -13.20
N HIS A 178 6.45 1.21 -13.88
CA HIS A 178 7.56 1.47 -14.81
C HIS A 178 8.93 1.38 -14.14
N ALA A 179 9.09 1.95 -12.94
CA ALA A 179 10.34 1.84 -12.20
C ALA A 179 10.68 0.39 -11.83
N ILE A 180 9.68 -0.40 -11.44
CA ILE A 180 9.85 -1.83 -11.13
C ILE A 180 10.25 -2.63 -12.38
N GLU A 181 9.59 -2.38 -13.52
CA GLU A 181 9.89 -3.03 -14.80
C GLU A 181 11.32 -2.73 -15.30
N GLU A 182 11.85 -1.56 -14.93
CA GLU A 182 13.26 -1.20 -15.19
C GLU A 182 14.23 -1.81 -14.15
N GLY A 183 13.79 -2.72 -13.28
CA GLY A 183 14.61 -3.30 -12.21
C GLY A 183 15.01 -2.32 -11.10
N LYS A 184 14.29 -1.20 -10.97
CA LYS A 184 14.60 -0.16 -9.98
C LYS A 184 13.76 -0.35 -8.72
N LYS A 185 14.41 -0.38 -7.57
CA LYS A 185 13.76 -0.19 -6.28
C LYS A 185 13.33 1.27 -6.14
N THR A 186 12.10 1.50 -5.68
CA THR A 186 11.49 2.84 -5.68
C THR A 186 11.08 3.27 -4.28
N VAL A 187 11.36 4.52 -3.92
CA VAL A 187 10.90 5.15 -2.67
C VAL A 187 9.74 6.09 -2.98
N VAL A 188 8.60 5.85 -2.33
CA VAL A 188 7.39 6.69 -2.46
C VAL A 188 7.21 7.48 -1.16
N ARG A 189 7.48 8.80 -1.19
CA ARG A 189 7.45 9.68 -0.02
C ARG A 189 6.09 10.35 0.16
N CYS A 190 5.56 10.29 1.37
CA CYS A 190 4.21 10.75 1.72
C CYS A 190 4.21 11.61 2.99
N PHE A 191 3.53 12.76 2.96
CA PHE A 191 3.34 13.62 4.13
C PHE A 191 1.84 13.83 4.37
N GLY A 192 1.32 13.24 5.45
CA GLY A 192 -0.09 13.28 5.83
C GLY A 192 -0.91 12.06 5.37
N ASN A 193 -2.05 11.83 6.00
CA ASN A 193 -2.86 10.62 5.77
C ASN A 193 -3.43 10.54 4.34
N ALA A 194 -3.77 11.67 3.73
CA ALA A 194 -4.30 11.69 2.36
C ALA A 194 -3.27 11.16 1.34
N THR A 195 -2.00 11.59 1.46
CA THR A 195 -0.91 11.13 0.59
C THR A 195 -0.53 9.69 0.86
N ILE A 196 -0.56 9.24 2.12
CA ILE A 196 -0.35 7.83 2.48
C ILE A 196 -1.45 6.96 1.85
N GLY A 197 -2.72 7.37 1.95
CA GLY A 197 -3.83 6.66 1.33
C GLY A 197 -3.73 6.61 -0.20
N LYS A 198 -3.30 7.72 -0.83
CA LYS A 198 -3.05 7.79 -2.28
C LYS A 198 -1.93 6.84 -2.71
N ALA A 199 -0.81 6.84 -1.99
CA ALA A 199 0.31 5.94 -2.24
C ALA A 199 -0.07 4.47 -2.08
N SER A 200 -0.76 4.11 -1.00
CA SER A 200 -1.21 2.73 -0.75
C SER A 200 -2.10 2.20 -1.88
N LYS A 201 -3.04 3.02 -2.36
CA LYS A 201 -3.86 2.67 -3.52
C LYS A 201 -3.04 2.54 -4.80
N ALA A 202 -2.09 3.45 -5.02
CA ALA A 202 -1.23 3.40 -6.21
C ALA A 202 -0.32 2.17 -6.21
N ILE A 203 0.22 1.76 -5.07
CA ILE A 203 1.03 0.54 -4.94
C ILE A 203 0.17 -0.70 -5.21
N ALA A 204 -1.07 -0.75 -4.68
CA ALA A 204 -2.00 -1.84 -4.95
C ALA A 204 -2.37 -1.95 -6.46
N ILE A 205 -2.55 -0.83 -7.16
CA ILE A 205 -2.79 -0.82 -8.61
C ILE A 205 -1.52 -1.23 -9.37
N ALA A 206 -0.35 -0.68 -8.99
CA ALA A 206 0.92 -0.99 -9.62
C ALA A 206 1.24 -2.49 -9.56
N ARG A 207 0.90 -3.14 -8.44
CA ARG A 207 1.01 -4.59 -8.28
C ARG A 207 0.25 -5.34 -9.38
N GLY A 208 -0.98 -4.90 -9.69
CA GLY A 208 -1.76 -5.47 -10.81
C GLY A 208 -1.11 -5.23 -12.18
N TYR A 209 -0.46 -4.08 -12.38
CA TYR A 209 0.20 -3.76 -13.65
C TYR A 209 1.44 -4.63 -13.89
N VAL A 210 2.26 -4.87 -12.88
CA VAL A 210 3.47 -5.67 -13.02
C VAL A 210 3.23 -7.18 -12.97
N ALA A 211 2.13 -7.62 -12.33
CA ALA A 211 1.76 -9.03 -12.20
C ALA A 211 1.57 -9.72 -13.57
N VAL A 212 1.03 -9.00 -14.57
CA VAL A 212 0.85 -9.52 -15.93
C VAL A 212 2.18 -9.80 -16.63
N ARG A 213 3.28 -9.28 -16.09
CA ARG A 213 4.66 -9.49 -16.57
C ARG A 213 5.47 -10.44 -15.69
N GLY A 214 4.82 -11.12 -14.75
CA GLY A 214 5.45 -12.08 -13.86
C GLY A 214 6.17 -11.48 -12.64
N PHE A 215 6.01 -10.18 -12.36
CA PHE A 215 6.57 -9.59 -11.14
C PHE A 215 5.56 -9.64 -9.98
N ASP A 216 6.03 -9.98 -8.80
CA ASP A 216 5.27 -9.74 -7.57
C ASP A 216 5.86 -8.54 -6.82
N LEU A 217 4.98 -7.62 -6.39
CA LEU A 217 5.37 -6.34 -5.82
C LEU A 217 5.16 -6.32 -4.32
N TYR A 218 6.21 -5.96 -3.62
CA TYR A 218 6.27 -5.84 -2.17
C TYR A 218 6.65 -4.42 -1.76
N CYS A 219 6.31 -4.07 -0.53
CA CYS A 219 6.76 -2.82 0.06
C CYS A 219 6.89 -2.93 1.58
N TRP A 220 7.67 -2.03 2.15
CA TRP A 220 7.64 -1.78 3.59
C TRP A 220 7.64 -0.27 3.87
N PRO A 221 6.83 0.17 4.85
CA PRO A 221 6.80 1.56 5.26
C PRO A 221 7.89 1.86 6.31
N SER A 222 8.45 3.07 6.24
CA SER A 222 9.35 3.63 7.25
C SER A 222 9.04 5.11 7.48
N PHE A 223 9.36 5.60 8.69
CA PHE A 223 9.27 7.03 8.97
C PHE A 223 10.41 7.79 8.30
N ILE A 224 10.10 8.94 7.77
CA ILE A 224 11.07 9.90 7.24
C ILE A 224 10.85 11.28 7.86
N VAL A 225 11.92 12.05 7.96
CA VAL A 225 11.87 13.47 8.30
C VAL A 225 12.36 14.26 7.11
N ALA A 226 11.66 15.33 6.77
CA ALA A 226 12.07 16.25 5.73
C ALA A 226 11.84 17.68 6.19
N ASP A 227 12.75 18.58 5.80
CA ASP A 227 12.53 20.00 5.90
C ASP A 227 11.56 20.43 4.79
N MET A 228 10.48 21.08 5.19
CA MET A 228 9.49 21.66 4.29
C MET A 228 9.32 23.14 4.64
N ASN A 229 10.02 24.00 3.91
CA ASN A 229 10.02 25.46 4.12
C ASN A 229 10.50 25.87 5.53
N GLY A 230 11.64 25.34 5.99
CA GLY A 230 12.23 25.64 7.29
C GLY A 230 11.50 24.97 8.48
N LYS A 231 10.61 24.03 8.23
CA LYS A 231 9.92 23.24 9.26
C LYS A 231 10.12 21.76 9.03
N GLU A 232 10.66 21.09 10.03
CA GLU A 232 10.76 19.63 10.01
C GLU A 232 9.36 19.01 10.04
N ARG A 233 9.11 18.10 9.10
CA ARG A 233 7.89 17.31 9.04
C ARG A 233 8.20 15.83 8.99
N THR A 234 7.53 15.08 9.83
CA THR A 234 7.57 13.61 9.80
C THR A 234 6.56 13.11 8.77
N GLY A 235 7.05 12.26 7.88
CA GLY A 235 6.25 11.58 6.88
C GLY A 235 6.46 10.07 6.93
N ILE A 236 5.88 9.38 5.95
CA ILE A 236 6.11 7.98 5.66
C ILE A 236 6.73 7.86 4.28
N CYS A 237 7.69 6.99 4.11
CA CYS A 237 8.06 6.48 2.80
C CYS A 237 7.71 4.99 2.70
N PHE A 238 7.28 4.58 1.52
CA PHE A 238 7.22 3.18 1.14
C PHE A 238 8.46 2.88 0.30
N TYR A 239 9.21 1.88 0.72
CA TYR A 239 10.22 1.27 -0.11
C TYR A 239 9.54 0.15 -0.89
N VAL A 240 9.48 0.30 -2.21
CA VAL A 240 8.76 -0.60 -3.12
C VAL A 240 9.77 -1.34 -3.99
N TYR A 241 9.59 -2.65 -4.09
CA TYR A 241 10.46 -3.52 -4.85
C TYR A 241 9.69 -4.74 -5.35
N SER A 242 10.27 -5.47 -6.27
CA SER A 242 9.75 -6.76 -6.74
C SER A 242 10.76 -7.87 -6.46
N ASN A 243 10.24 -9.07 -6.24
CA ASN A 243 11.00 -10.28 -6.47
C ASN A 243 10.72 -10.72 -7.91
N GLU A 244 11.75 -11.05 -8.66
CA GLU A 244 11.56 -11.77 -9.92
C GLU A 244 10.92 -13.11 -9.56
N SER A 245 9.78 -13.43 -10.18
CA SER A 245 9.18 -14.77 -10.06
C SER A 245 10.15 -15.75 -10.71
N GLU A 246 10.73 -16.64 -9.92
CA GLU A 246 11.50 -17.76 -10.42
C GLU A 246 10.66 -18.65 -11.33
#